data_cf39444afd8a9877e20fbddb6e885c63
#
_entry.id   cf39444afd8a9877e20fbddb6e885c63
#
_cell.length_a   1.000
_cell.length_b   1.000
_cell.length_c   1.000
_cell.angle_alpha   90.00
_cell.angle_beta   90.00
_cell.angle_gamma   90.00
#
_symmetry.space_group_name_H-M   'P 1'
#
loop_
_entity.id
_entity.type
_entity.pdbx_description
1 polymer ?
#
loop_
_entity_poly.entity_id
_entity_poly.type
_entity_poly.pdbx_seq_one_letter_code
_entity_poly.pdbx_strand_id
1 'polypeptide(L)'
;QSRDHIIQEISDTAESLTVPVSYEGTSKKVTLKDLGVAIDAESIAENVMNAKRDDSFFQKYAFWTREDVDVESFDDSRVSAQTVGDMLGVQSVSATNPSLQLNADGTAFDVTPGQQGTGIDVTDIVKEAKNVLESFGKQTAQMVTLKNKVTDPVITDDQANEAKASADAWIAKPVAIKIGDHKVAEFGAQSIASAITLGPDSEKLGDNQTRNGSLIIDGDKLQQYYNDSIKSNFHADRVDGDVIVNSVGDVLQTNVAGHDGITVTDGSDTNVGRDAAEAFAKGSDSVSIQGTCDPQNEKKTTRTVVVSLSSHTVTAIENGQTVRVMHMSAGQGNDYQTGQCQPSGDLCTPPY
;
A
#
# COMPACT_ATOMS: atom_id res chain seq x y z
N GLN A 1 -35.94 -9.45 -46.69
CA GLN A 1 -35.25 -9.91 -45.45
C GLN A 1 -35.74 -9.04 -44.31
N SER A 2 -35.98 -9.62 -43.12
CA SER A 2 -36.31 -8.84 -41.92
C SER A 2 -35.09 -8.08 -41.42
N ARG A 3 -35.29 -6.97 -40.68
CA ARG A 3 -34.20 -6.21 -40.05
C ARG A 3 -33.28 -7.12 -39.21
N ASP A 4 -33.88 -8.00 -38.43
CA ASP A 4 -33.16 -8.92 -37.57
C ASP A 4 -32.26 -9.90 -38.33
N HIS A 5 -32.72 -10.36 -39.52
CA HIS A 5 -31.90 -11.22 -40.36
C HIS A 5 -30.68 -10.49 -40.94
N ILE A 6 -30.85 -9.21 -41.33
CA ILE A 6 -29.76 -8.36 -41.83
C ILE A 6 -28.73 -8.12 -40.70
N ILE A 7 -29.19 -7.80 -39.49
CA ILE A 7 -28.31 -7.60 -38.33
C ILE A 7 -27.51 -8.87 -38.05
N GLN A 8 -28.15 -10.03 -38.02
CA GLN A 8 -27.49 -11.31 -37.80
C GLN A 8 -26.45 -11.63 -38.87
N GLU A 9 -26.78 -11.40 -40.15
CA GLU A 9 -25.88 -11.66 -41.28
C GLU A 9 -24.66 -10.72 -41.25
N ILE A 10 -24.84 -9.46 -40.86
CA ILE A 10 -23.74 -8.50 -40.64
C ILE A 10 -22.84 -8.97 -39.47
N SER A 11 -23.43 -9.35 -38.36
CA SER A 11 -22.70 -9.82 -37.20
C SER A 11 -21.89 -11.07 -37.53
N ASP A 12 -22.51 -12.09 -38.08
CA ASP A 12 -21.85 -13.37 -38.41
C ASP A 12 -20.72 -13.17 -39.44
N THR A 13 -20.95 -12.31 -40.44
CA THR A 13 -19.93 -11.99 -41.46
C THR A 13 -18.74 -11.29 -40.83
N ALA A 14 -18.99 -10.26 -40.06
CA ALA A 14 -17.94 -9.47 -39.43
C ALA A 14 -17.12 -10.30 -38.41
N GLU A 15 -17.79 -11.09 -37.57
CA GLU A 15 -17.12 -11.98 -36.61
C GLU A 15 -16.24 -13.03 -37.29
N SER A 16 -16.58 -13.44 -38.53
CA SER A 16 -15.82 -14.43 -39.30
C SER A 16 -14.60 -13.85 -40.03
N LEU A 17 -14.50 -12.51 -40.15
CA LEU A 17 -13.33 -11.87 -40.78
C LEU A 17 -12.07 -12.23 -40.06
N THR A 18 -10.97 -12.42 -40.83
CA THR A 18 -9.69 -12.89 -40.26
C THR A 18 -8.57 -11.92 -40.54
N VAL A 19 -7.65 -11.82 -39.56
CA VAL A 19 -6.38 -11.13 -39.68
C VAL A 19 -5.26 -12.17 -39.62
N PRO A 20 -4.38 -12.26 -40.64
CA PRO A 20 -3.21 -13.13 -40.56
C PRO A 20 -2.16 -12.50 -39.68
N VAL A 21 -1.68 -13.24 -38.71
CA VAL A 21 -0.64 -12.79 -37.75
C VAL A 21 0.58 -13.69 -37.85
N SER A 22 1.76 -13.12 -37.64
CA SER A 22 3.02 -13.84 -37.58
C SER A 22 3.77 -13.41 -36.32
N TYR A 23 4.28 -14.38 -35.56
CA TYR A 23 5.11 -14.19 -34.38
C TYR A 23 6.22 -15.24 -34.36
N GLU A 24 7.48 -14.83 -34.28
CA GLU A 24 8.67 -15.71 -34.21
C GLU A 24 8.67 -16.86 -35.25
N GLY A 25 8.23 -16.55 -36.47
CA GLY A 25 8.18 -17.51 -37.58
C GLY A 25 6.93 -18.41 -37.60
N THR A 26 6.07 -18.33 -36.62
CA THR A 26 4.79 -19.00 -36.60
C THR A 26 3.70 -18.06 -37.12
N SER A 27 2.93 -18.52 -38.13
CA SER A 27 1.83 -17.74 -38.69
C SER A 27 0.47 -18.37 -38.37
N LYS A 28 -0.52 -17.55 -38.01
CA LYS A 28 -1.88 -17.98 -37.71
C LYS A 28 -2.88 -16.96 -38.28
N LYS A 29 -4.07 -17.45 -38.64
CA LYS A 29 -5.21 -16.59 -38.92
C LYS A 29 -6.08 -16.51 -37.68
N VAL A 30 -6.39 -15.32 -37.22
CA VAL A 30 -7.25 -15.07 -36.07
C VAL A 30 -8.52 -14.37 -36.55
N THR A 31 -9.68 -14.76 -36.05
CA THR A 31 -10.94 -14.11 -36.38
C THR A 31 -11.13 -12.85 -35.54
N LEU A 32 -11.93 -11.88 -36.00
CA LEU A 32 -12.26 -10.71 -35.18
C LEU A 32 -12.97 -11.10 -33.89
N LYS A 33 -13.77 -12.18 -33.95
CA LYS A 33 -14.39 -12.78 -32.76
C LYS A 33 -13.37 -13.29 -31.74
N ASP A 34 -12.37 -14.04 -32.20
CA ASP A 34 -11.31 -14.55 -31.34
C ASP A 34 -10.48 -13.41 -30.69
N LEU A 35 -10.32 -12.29 -31.40
CA LEU A 35 -9.69 -11.07 -30.89
C LEU A 35 -10.54 -10.34 -29.85
N GLY A 36 -11.83 -10.67 -29.73
CA GLY A 36 -12.74 -9.98 -28.82
C GLY A 36 -13.26 -8.64 -29.35
N VAL A 37 -13.12 -8.39 -30.67
CA VAL A 37 -13.66 -7.20 -31.31
C VAL A 37 -15.19 -7.29 -31.34
N ALA A 38 -15.85 -6.28 -30.79
CA ALA A 38 -17.31 -6.14 -30.86
C ALA A 38 -17.69 -5.10 -31.88
N ILE A 39 -18.80 -5.36 -32.57
CA ILE A 39 -19.38 -4.47 -33.60
C ILE A 39 -20.83 -4.18 -33.26
N ASP A 40 -21.23 -2.94 -33.45
CA ASP A 40 -22.64 -2.54 -33.41
C ASP A 40 -23.31 -2.82 -34.75
N ALA A 41 -23.70 -4.09 -34.91
CA ALA A 41 -24.38 -4.54 -36.12
C ALA A 41 -25.74 -3.83 -36.34
N GLU A 42 -26.38 -3.30 -35.29
CA GLU A 42 -27.62 -2.52 -35.39
C GLU A 42 -27.38 -1.19 -36.07
N SER A 43 -26.41 -0.41 -35.62
CA SER A 43 -26.04 0.88 -36.25
C SER A 43 -25.62 0.69 -37.70
N ILE A 44 -24.84 -0.36 -38.01
CA ILE A 44 -24.44 -0.67 -39.37
C ILE A 44 -25.69 -1.01 -40.22
N ALA A 45 -26.60 -1.84 -39.70
CA ALA A 45 -27.84 -2.19 -40.43
C ALA A 45 -28.73 -0.98 -40.66
N GLU A 46 -28.85 -0.05 -39.72
CA GLU A 46 -29.61 1.19 -39.88
C GLU A 46 -29.02 2.09 -40.97
N ASN A 47 -27.71 2.25 -41.00
CA ASN A 47 -27.02 3.02 -42.03
C ASN A 47 -27.24 2.41 -43.40
N VAL A 48 -27.13 1.07 -43.51
CA VAL A 48 -27.44 0.32 -44.75
C VAL A 48 -28.88 0.49 -45.20
N MET A 49 -29.83 0.44 -44.26
CA MET A 49 -31.26 0.56 -44.58
C MET A 49 -31.63 1.99 -44.98
N ASN A 50 -31.02 3.01 -44.34
CA ASN A 50 -31.25 4.41 -44.67
C ASN A 50 -30.68 4.77 -46.05
N ALA A 51 -29.45 4.32 -46.37
CA ALA A 51 -28.86 4.49 -47.70
C ALA A 51 -29.69 3.86 -48.80
N LYS A 52 -30.41 2.77 -48.54
CA LYS A 52 -31.34 2.12 -49.50
C LYS A 52 -32.63 2.89 -49.72
N ARG A 53 -33.01 3.85 -48.90
CA ARG A 53 -34.25 4.64 -49.07
C ARG A 53 -34.11 5.73 -50.12
N ASP A 54 -32.89 6.20 -50.38
CA ASP A 54 -32.62 7.36 -51.25
C ASP A 54 -32.13 6.98 -52.67
N ASP A 55 -31.85 5.70 -52.94
CA ASP A 55 -31.26 5.23 -54.21
C ASP A 55 -32.27 4.57 -55.18
N SER A 56 -31.99 4.73 -56.49
CA SER A 56 -32.78 4.10 -57.56
C SER A 56 -32.58 2.58 -57.56
N PHE A 57 -33.54 1.84 -58.14
CA PHE A 57 -33.65 0.38 -58.12
C PHE A 57 -32.36 -0.38 -58.51
N PHE A 58 -31.54 0.17 -59.42
CA PHE A 58 -30.28 -0.46 -59.84
C PHE A 58 -29.12 -0.24 -58.87
N GLN A 59 -29.12 0.84 -58.13
CA GLN A 59 -28.08 1.11 -57.10
C GLN A 59 -28.26 0.26 -55.84
N LYS A 60 -29.49 -0.20 -55.57
CA LYS A 60 -29.79 -1.08 -54.41
C LYS A 60 -29.12 -2.45 -54.45
N TYR A 61 -28.75 -2.96 -55.63
CA TYR A 61 -28.01 -4.23 -55.75
C TYR A 61 -26.50 -4.07 -55.74
N ALA A 62 -25.98 -2.85 -55.93
CA ALA A 62 -24.55 -2.55 -55.95
C ALA A 62 -24.00 -2.00 -54.62
N PHE A 63 -24.80 -2.09 -53.54
CA PHE A 63 -24.49 -1.53 -52.24
C PHE A 63 -23.11 -2.01 -51.71
N TRP A 64 -22.76 -3.26 -51.87
CA TRP A 64 -21.49 -3.86 -51.48
C TRP A 64 -20.28 -3.30 -52.26
N THR A 65 -20.44 -2.40 -53.17
CA THR A 65 -19.37 -1.94 -54.06
C THR A 65 -18.99 -0.47 -53.88
N ARG A 66 -19.66 0.33 -53.05
CA ARG A 66 -19.54 1.79 -53.15
C ARG A 66 -19.28 2.62 -51.95
N GLU A 67 -19.43 2.15 -50.72
CA GLU A 67 -19.14 3.00 -49.57
C GLU A 67 -18.30 2.29 -48.52
N ASP A 68 -17.32 3.03 -48.00
CA ASP A 68 -16.65 2.69 -46.77
C ASP A 68 -17.69 2.77 -45.66
N VAL A 69 -17.86 1.69 -44.90
CA VAL A 69 -18.73 1.66 -43.74
C VAL A 69 -18.07 2.50 -42.68
N ASP A 70 -18.70 3.60 -42.28
CA ASP A 70 -18.20 4.39 -41.15
C ASP A 70 -18.35 3.57 -39.88
N VAL A 71 -17.22 3.06 -39.38
CA VAL A 71 -17.15 2.15 -38.22
C VAL A 71 -16.89 2.96 -36.97
N GLU A 72 -17.76 3.91 -36.61
CA GLU A 72 -17.79 4.50 -35.28
C GLU A 72 -18.16 3.47 -34.19
N SER A 73 -18.58 2.28 -34.61
CA SER A 73 -19.05 1.18 -33.77
C SER A 73 -18.04 0.05 -33.56
N PHE A 74 -16.75 0.32 -33.79
CA PHE A 74 -15.65 -0.63 -33.52
C PHE A 74 -15.20 -0.54 -32.05
N ASP A 75 -15.49 -1.59 -31.27
CA ASP A 75 -15.00 -1.71 -29.89
C ASP A 75 -13.84 -2.70 -29.83
N ASP A 76 -12.64 -2.18 -29.60
CA ASP A 76 -11.38 -2.92 -29.43
C ASP A 76 -10.96 -3.07 -27.97
N SER A 77 -11.80 -2.64 -27.03
CA SER A 77 -11.48 -2.62 -25.61
C SER A 77 -11.12 -3.99 -25.03
N ARG A 78 -11.55 -5.07 -25.69
CA ARG A 78 -11.27 -6.46 -25.31
C ARG A 78 -10.04 -7.06 -26.01
N VAL A 79 -9.49 -6.37 -27.02
CA VAL A 79 -8.26 -6.82 -27.68
C VAL A 79 -7.07 -6.53 -26.76
N SER A 80 -6.56 -7.54 -26.11
CA SER A 80 -5.47 -7.41 -25.16
C SER A 80 -4.25 -8.24 -25.59
N ALA A 81 -3.08 -7.82 -25.10
CA ALA A 81 -1.84 -8.60 -25.25
C ALA A 81 -1.98 -10.02 -24.68
N GLN A 82 -2.77 -10.19 -23.62
CA GLN A 82 -3.07 -11.50 -23.03
C GLN A 82 -3.85 -12.38 -24.01
N THR A 83 -4.97 -11.87 -24.56
CA THR A 83 -5.82 -12.63 -25.49
C THR A 83 -5.04 -13.08 -26.73
N VAL A 84 -4.25 -12.17 -27.33
CA VAL A 84 -3.42 -12.47 -28.50
C VAL A 84 -2.28 -13.42 -28.14
N GLY A 85 -1.65 -13.22 -26.97
CA GLY A 85 -0.59 -14.08 -26.45
C GLY A 85 -1.09 -15.53 -26.25
N ASP A 86 -2.23 -15.70 -25.62
CA ASP A 86 -2.83 -17.03 -25.37
C ASP A 86 -3.11 -17.78 -26.68
N MET A 87 -3.61 -17.06 -27.70
CA MET A 87 -3.83 -17.65 -29.02
C MET A 87 -2.53 -18.12 -29.71
N LEU A 88 -1.42 -17.49 -29.44
CA LEU A 88 -0.11 -17.79 -30.02
C LEU A 88 0.77 -18.67 -29.13
N GLY A 89 0.31 -19.00 -27.92
CA GLY A 89 1.08 -19.74 -26.91
C GLY A 89 2.18 -18.91 -26.26
N VAL A 90 2.06 -17.59 -26.28
CA VAL A 90 3.02 -16.64 -25.68
C VAL A 90 2.47 -16.20 -24.32
N GLN A 91 3.27 -16.38 -23.27
CA GLN A 91 2.89 -15.93 -21.94
C GLN A 91 3.11 -14.41 -21.82
N SER A 92 2.08 -13.70 -21.40
CA SER A 92 2.17 -12.29 -21.03
C SER A 92 2.33 -12.17 -19.52
N VAL A 93 3.21 -11.27 -19.09
CA VAL A 93 3.42 -10.91 -17.68
C VAL A 93 3.01 -9.45 -17.51
N SER A 94 2.07 -9.19 -16.62
CA SER A 94 1.67 -7.81 -16.32
C SER A 94 2.77 -7.08 -15.56
N ALA A 95 2.96 -5.79 -15.84
CA ALA A 95 3.81 -4.94 -15.02
C ALA A 95 3.25 -4.87 -13.59
N THR A 96 4.14 -4.89 -12.60
CA THR A 96 3.79 -4.71 -11.19
C THR A 96 4.43 -3.44 -10.66
N ASN A 97 3.65 -2.62 -9.97
CA ASN A 97 4.15 -1.42 -9.32
C ASN A 97 5.03 -1.79 -8.12
N PRO A 98 6.00 -0.94 -7.75
CA PRO A 98 6.70 -1.06 -6.49
C PRO A 98 5.72 -0.97 -5.31
N SER A 99 6.12 -1.48 -4.16
CA SER A 99 5.32 -1.43 -2.93
C SER A 99 6.16 -1.07 -1.72
N LEU A 100 5.50 -0.52 -0.70
CA LEU A 100 6.10 -0.20 0.60
C LEU A 100 5.66 -1.23 1.63
N GLN A 101 6.61 -1.71 2.44
CA GLN A 101 6.34 -2.57 3.59
C GLN A 101 7.08 -2.03 4.81
N LEU A 102 6.41 -2.02 5.96
CA LEU A 102 7.05 -1.70 7.23
C LEU A 102 8.06 -2.80 7.57
N ASN A 103 9.29 -2.42 7.93
CA ASN A 103 10.32 -3.37 8.33
C ASN A 103 9.94 -4.08 9.65
N ALA A 104 10.63 -5.19 9.96
CA ALA A 104 10.33 -6.00 11.14
C ALA A 104 10.46 -5.22 12.47
N ASP A 105 11.35 -4.24 12.51
CA ASP A 105 11.61 -3.42 13.71
C ASP A 105 10.60 -2.28 13.86
N GLY A 106 9.74 -2.03 12.85
CA GLY A 106 8.75 -0.96 12.87
C GLY A 106 9.33 0.46 12.81
N THR A 107 10.56 0.61 12.33
CA THR A 107 11.31 1.88 12.35
C THR A 107 11.38 2.59 11.01
N ALA A 108 11.18 1.86 9.93
CA ALA A 108 11.24 2.38 8.56
C ALA A 108 10.46 1.48 7.59
N PHE A 109 10.19 2.00 6.40
CA PHE A 109 9.64 1.22 5.31
C PHE A 109 10.74 0.67 4.40
N ASP A 110 10.50 -0.50 3.82
CA ASP A 110 11.29 -1.08 2.76
C ASP A 110 10.53 -0.98 1.44
N VAL A 111 11.25 -0.73 0.34
CA VAL A 111 10.69 -0.71 -1.02
C VAL A 111 10.93 -2.07 -1.67
N THR A 112 9.86 -2.69 -2.12
CA THR A 112 9.95 -3.80 -3.09
C THR A 112 9.89 -3.18 -4.48
N PRO A 113 10.93 -3.32 -5.33
CA PRO A 113 10.95 -2.74 -6.66
C PRO A 113 9.82 -3.21 -7.55
N GLY A 114 9.39 -2.35 -8.46
CA GLY A 114 8.46 -2.70 -9.52
C GLY A 114 9.09 -3.67 -10.53
N GLN A 115 8.24 -4.35 -11.28
CA GLN A 115 8.68 -5.25 -12.35
C GLN A 115 8.01 -4.86 -13.66
N GLN A 116 8.81 -4.82 -14.72
CA GLN A 116 8.30 -4.61 -16.07
C GLN A 116 7.42 -5.78 -16.49
N GLY A 117 6.34 -5.46 -17.18
CA GLY A 117 5.52 -6.43 -17.88
C GLY A 117 6.09 -6.75 -19.25
N THR A 118 5.80 -7.95 -19.71
CA THR A 118 6.13 -8.38 -21.10
C THR A 118 4.89 -8.95 -21.74
N GLY A 119 4.67 -8.62 -23.01
CA GLY A 119 3.53 -9.12 -23.76
C GLY A 119 3.73 -8.87 -25.24
N ILE A 120 2.66 -8.98 -26.01
CA ILE A 120 2.65 -8.71 -27.44
C ILE A 120 2.09 -7.31 -27.67
N ASP A 121 2.70 -6.57 -28.60
CA ASP A 121 2.13 -5.31 -29.09
C ASP A 121 0.95 -5.61 -29.99
N VAL A 122 -0.24 -5.19 -29.55
CA VAL A 122 -1.50 -5.41 -30.27
C VAL A 122 -1.89 -4.23 -31.17
N THR A 123 -1.11 -3.16 -31.21
CA THR A 123 -1.45 -1.93 -31.91
C THR A 123 -1.68 -2.18 -33.41
N ASP A 124 -0.78 -2.91 -34.06
CA ASP A 124 -0.86 -3.19 -35.50
C ASP A 124 -1.99 -4.17 -35.83
N ILE A 125 -2.29 -5.15 -34.95
CA ILE A 125 -3.40 -6.08 -35.16
C ILE A 125 -4.76 -5.38 -35.00
N VAL A 126 -4.90 -4.47 -34.04
CA VAL A 126 -6.10 -3.63 -33.89
C VAL A 126 -6.34 -2.78 -35.11
N LYS A 127 -5.28 -2.12 -35.61
CA LYS A 127 -5.35 -1.31 -36.83
C LYS A 127 -5.78 -2.13 -38.05
N GLU A 128 -5.19 -3.32 -38.25
CA GLU A 128 -5.53 -4.18 -39.37
C GLU A 128 -6.94 -4.78 -39.21
N ALA A 129 -7.36 -5.14 -38.00
CA ALA A 129 -8.72 -5.58 -37.71
C ALA A 129 -9.74 -4.50 -38.12
N LYS A 130 -9.46 -3.24 -37.82
CA LYS A 130 -10.28 -2.10 -38.24
C LYS A 130 -10.33 -1.97 -39.76
N ASN A 131 -9.18 -2.03 -40.44
CA ASN A 131 -9.13 -1.97 -41.91
C ASN A 131 -9.95 -3.09 -42.59
N VAL A 132 -9.83 -4.32 -42.07
CA VAL A 132 -10.55 -5.49 -42.55
C VAL A 132 -12.07 -5.30 -42.38
N LEU A 133 -12.46 -4.77 -41.20
CA LEU A 133 -13.87 -4.50 -40.93
C LEU A 133 -14.42 -3.39 -41.82
N GLU A 134 -13.74 -2.25 -41.96
CA GLU A 134 -14.14 -1.12 -42.82
C GLU A 134 -14.30 -1.55 -44.27
N SER A 135 -13.44 -2.41 -44.78
CA SER A 135 -13.55 -2.97 -46.11
C SER A 135 -14.61 -4.10 -46.23
N PHE A 136 -15.15 -4.55 -45.09
CA PHE A 136 -16.04 -5.70 -44.98
C PHE A 136 -15.51 -6.96 -45.70
N GLY A 137 -14.20 -7.19 -45.57
CA GLY A 137 -13.50 -8.32 -46.19
C GLY A 137 -13.23 -8.21 -47.70
N LYS A 138 -13.47 -7.06 -48.30
CA LYS A 138 -13.17 -6.84 -49.74
C LYS A 138 -11.68 -6.69 -50.00
N GLN A 139 -10.95 -6.09 -49.06
CA GLN A 139 -9.50 -6.01 -49.09
C GLN A 139 -8.91 -7.24 -48.42
N THR A 140 -7.85 -7.78 -49.03
CA THR A 140 -7.11 -8.89 -48.42
C THR A 140 -6.37 -8.35 -47.21
N ALA A 141 -6.61 -8.94 -46.02
CA ALA A 141 -5.91 -8.57 -44.81
C ALA A 141 -4.40 -8.70 -44.97
N GLN A 142 -3.68 -7.69 -44.52
CA GLN A 142 -2.23 -7.70 -44.53
C GLN A 142 -1.71 -8.58 -43.36
N MET A 143 -0.55 -9.24 -43.62
CA MET A 143 0.12 -10.00 -42.56
C MET A 143 0.67 -9.04 -41.49
N VAL A 144 0.19 -9.19 -40.27
CA VAL A 144 0.69 -8.43 -39.13
C VAL A 144 1.80 -9.20 -38.45
N THR A 145 3.02 -8.66 -38.47
CA THR A 145 4.14 -9.22 -37.72
C THR A 145 4.15 -8.64 -36.32
N LEU A 146 3.80 -9.48 -35.36
CA LEU A 146 3.72 -9.11 -33.95
C LEU A 146 5.10 -8.99 -33.34
N LYS A 147 5.26 -8.03 -32.41
CA LYS A 147 6.50 -7.75 -31.68
C LYS A 147 6.24 -7.86 -30.18
N ASN A 148 7.29 -8.16 -29.44
CA ASN A 148 7.26 -8.07 -28.01
C ASN A 148 7.15 -6.60 -27.57
N LYS A 149 6.33 -6.36 -26.56
CA LYS A 149 6.17 -5.08 -25.90
C LYS A 149 6.54 -5.22 -24.45
N VAL A 150 7.43 -4.36 -23.98
CA VAL A 150 7.72 -4.18 -22.55
C VAL A 150 6.83 -3.06 -22.06
N THR A 151 6.18 -3.27 -20.92
CA THR A 151 5.35 -2.27 -20.26
C THR A 151 5.97 -1.94 -18.91
N ASP A 152 6.31 -0.68 -18.70
CA ASP A 152 6.85 -0.23 -17.44
C ASP A 152 5.75 -0.17 -16.36
N PRO A 153 6.10 -0.32 -15.08
CA PRO A 153 5.20 0.00 -13.98
C PRO A 153 4.67 1.43 -14.08
N VAL A 154 3.45 1.65 -13.66
CA VAL A 154 2.82 3.00 -13.67
C VAL A 154 3.49 3.92 -12.64
N ILE A 155 4.03 3.34 -11.57
CA ILE A 155 4.81 4.02 -10.54
C ILE A 155 6.25 3.56 -10.69
N THR A 156 7.19 4.50 -10.74
CA THR A 156 8.62 4.20 -10.83
C THR A 156 9.21 3.87 -9.45
N ASP A 157 10.34 3.18 -9.44
CA ASP A 157 11.07 2.91 -8.19
C ASP A 157 11.56 4.21 -7.52
N ASP A 158 11.87 5.25 -8.29
CA ASP A 158 12.24 6.57 -7.76
C ASP A 158 11.06 7.20 -7.02
N GLN A 159 9.86 7.16 -7.59
CA GLN A 159 8.64 7.64 -6.93
C GLN A 159 8.33 6.84 -5.65
N ALA A 160 8.58 5.53 -5.66
CA ALA A 160 8.41 4.71 -4.46
C ALA A 160 9.45 5.04 -3.38
N ASN A 161 10.70 5.37 -3.75
CA ASN A 161 11.72 5.81 -2.81
C ASN A 161 11.42 7.20 -2.21
N GLU A 162 10.86 8.13 -2.97
CA GLU A 162 10.38 9.42 -2.46
C GLU A 162 9.21 9.21 -1.49
N ALA A 163 8.27 8.34 -1.84
CA ALA A 163 7.15 7.97 -0.97
C ALA A 163 7.62 7.31 0.34
N LYS A 164 8.64 6.42 0.25
CA LYS A 164 9.30 5.84 1.42
C LYS A 164 9.87 6.92 2.34
N ALA A 165 10.61 7.89 1.79
CA ALA A 165 11.19 8.97 2.60
C ALA A 165 10.12 9.77 3.34
N SER A 166 8.97 10.02 2.71
CA SER A 166 7.82 10.68 3.34
C SER A 166 7.20 9.82 4.44
N ALA A 167 7.01 8.54 4.21
CA ALA A 167 6.46 7.61 5.18
C ALA A 167 7.39 7.43 6.39
N ASP A 168 8.70 7.34 6.18
CA ASP A 168 9.71 7.26 7.25
C ASP A 168 9.72 8.56 8.10
N ALA A 169 9.55 9.73 7.45
CA ALA A 169 9.42 10.99 8.17
C ALA A 169 8.16 11.03 9.06
N TRP A 170 7.07 10.42 8.64
CA TRP A 170 5.85 10.29 9.44
C TRP A 170 6.04 9.35 10.64
N ILE A 171 6.80 8.26 10.48
CA ILE A 171 7.18 7.40 11.61
C ILE A 171 8.02 8.17 12.63
N ALA A 172 8.98 8.98 12.15
CA ALA A 172 9.84 9.77 13.02
C ALA A 172 9.08 10.90 13.75
N LYS A 173 7.96 11.36 13.19
CA LYS A 173 7.09 12.41 13.77
C LYS A 173 5.63 11.97 13.66
N PRO A 174 5.20 11.04 14.53
CA PRO A 174 3.83 10.55 14.52
C PRO A 174 2.83 11.65 14.87
N VAL A 175 1.63 11.55 14.32
CA VAL A 175 0.54 12.48 14.64
C VAL A 175 -0.06 12.11 15.99
N ALA A 176 0.06 13.01 16.95
CA ALA A 176 -0.50 12.83 18.30
C ALA A 176 -2.04 13.02 18.29
N ILE A 177 -2.73 12.22 19.09
CA ILE A 177 -4.15 12.41 19.42
C ILE A 177 -4.22 13.08 20.77
N LYS A 178 -4.89 14.24 20.84
CA LYS A 178 -4.95 15.06 22.05
C LYS A 178 -6.37 15.23 22.57
N ILE A 179 -6.50 15.27 23.90
CA ILE A 179 -7.69 15.77 24.61
C ILE A 179 -7.23 17.01 25.40
N GLY A 180 -7.68 18.19 24.96
CA GLY A 180 -7.10 19.45 25.44
C GLY A 180 -5.61 19.51 25.13
N ASP A 181 -4.77 19.73 26.17
CA ASP A 181 -3.31 19.77 26.02
C ASP A 181 -2.65 18.40 26.23
N HIS A 182 -3.41 17.36 26.61
CA HIS A 182 -2.86 16.05 26.90
C HIS A 182 -2.81 15.17 25.66
N LYS A 183 -1.63 14.62 25.36
CA LYS A 183 -1.46 13.56 24.38
C LYS A 183 -1.97 12.26 24.98
N VAL A 184 -3.04 11.69 24.40
CA VAL A 184 -3.64 10.44 24.87
C VAL A 184 -3.23 9.23 24.03
N ALA A 185 -2.83 9.44 22.78
CA ALA A 185 -2.32 8.40 21.87
C ALA A 185 -1.60 9.03 20.68
N GLU A 186 -1.19 8.22 19.73
CA GLU A 186 -0.63 8.67 18.45
C GLU A 186 -0.87 7.66 17.33
N PHE A 187 -0.85 8.15 16.09
CA PHE A 187 -0.78 7.32 14.90
C PHE A 187 0.69 7.07 14.57
N GLY A 188 1.23 5.95 15.06
CA GLY A 188 2.61 5.54 14.84
C GLY A 188 2.79 4.61 13.63
N ALA A 189 3.92 3.92 13.57
CA ALA A 189 4.36 3.12 12.42
C ALA A 189 3.31 2.10 11.93
N GLN A 190 2.68 1.35 12.82
CA GLN A 190 1.70 0.33 12.47
C GLN A 190 0.43 0.91 11.86
N SER A 191 -0.07 2.02 12.40
CA SER A 191 -1.23 2.72 11.87
C SER A 191 -0.93 3.30 10.47
N ILE A 192 0.24 3.91 10.29
CA ILE A 192 0.69 4.42 9.01
C ILE A 192 0.77 3.28 7.99
N ALA A 193 1.44 2.17 8.34
CA ALA A 193 1.59 1.01 7.47
C ALA A 193 0.25 0.41 7.02
N SER A 194 -0.76 0.42 7.90
CA SER A 194 -2.10 -0.09 7.57
C SER A 194 -2.88 0.80 6.61
N ALA A 195 -2.54 2.09 6.52
CA ALA A 195 -3.31 3.11 5.85
C ALA A 195 -2.69 3.65 4.56
N ILE A 196 -1.39 3.39 4.30
CA ILE A 196 -0.71 3.90 3.12
C ILE A 196 -0.81 2.97 1.92
N THR A 197 -0.79 3.56 0.73
CA THR A 197 -0.65 2.87 -0.56
C THR A 197 0.13 3.76 -1.51
N LEU A 198 0.68 3.16 -2.58
CA LEU A 198 1.25 3.92 -3.70
C LEU A 198 0.21 4.03 -4.81
N GLY A 199 0.07 5.21 -5.38
CA GLY A 199 -0.81 5.47 -6.50
C GLY A 199 -0.23 6.51 -7.47
N PRO A 200 -0.48 6.39 -8.79
CA PRO A 200 -0.03 7.37 -9.77
C PRO A 200 -0.75 8.71 -9.57
N ASP A 201 -0.11 9.81 -9.99
CA ASP A 201 -0.65 11.16 -9.84
C ASP A 201 -2.03 11.35 -10.53
N SER A 202 -2.29 10.54 -11.55
CA SER A 202 -3.58 10.55 -12.28
C SER A 202 -4.71 9.84 -11.53
N GLU A 203 -4.40 9.11 -10.46
CA GLU A 203 -5.42 8.39 -9.68
C GLU A 203 -6.32 9.37 -8.92
N LYS A 204 -7.62 9.20 -9.08
CA LYS A 204 -8.61 9.98 -8.34
C LYS A 204 -8.68 9.47 -6.90
N LEU A 205 -8.46 10.37 -5.95
CA LEU A 205 -8.55 10.06 -4.52
C LEU A 205 -10.00 9.87 -4.10
N GLY A 206 -10.21 8.97 -3.13
CA GLY A 206 -11.46 8.86 -2.38
C GLY A 206 -11.68 10.03 -1.43
N ASP A 207 -12.89 10.14 -0.86
CA ASP A 207 -13.32 11.30 -0.07
C ASP A 207 -12.47 11.56 1.19
N ASN A 208 -11.91 10.49 1.80
CA ASN A 208 -11.09 10.56 3.01
C ASN A 208 -9.62 10.22 2.76
N GLN A 209 -9.19 10.24 1.50
CA GLN A 209 -7.80 10.00 1.12
C GLN A 209 -7.06 11.31 0.89
N THR A 210 -5.81 11.36 1.28
CA THR A 210 -4.89 12.45 0.99
C THR A 210 -3.64 11.93 0.33
N ARG A 211 -2.91 12.81 -0.38
CA ARG A 211 -1.74 12.46 -1.17
C ARG A 211 -0.52 13.29 -0.77
N ASN A 212 0.65 12.66 -0.77
CA ASN A 212 1.95 13.31 -0.75
C ASN A 212 2.83 12.65 -1.85
N GLY A 213 2.92 13.29 -3.02
CA GLY A 213 3.48 12.66 -4.22
C GLY A 213 2.72 11.38 -4.59
N SER A 214 3.43 10.29 -4.81
CA SER A 214 2.85 8.98 -5.08
C SER A 214 2.34 8.25 -3.83
N LEU A 215 2.57 8.78 -2.63
CA LEU A 215 2.09 8.21 -1.37
C LEU A 215 0.67 8.68 -1.09
N ILE A 216 -0.25 7.74 -0.96
CA ILE A 216 -1.65 7.97 -0.59
C ILE A 216 -1.85 7.44 0.83
N ILE A 217 -2.47 8.24 1.69
CA ILE A 217 -2.89 7.82 3.03
C ILE A 217 -4.41 7.85 3.13
N ASP A 218 -4.96 6.77 3.66
CA ASP A 218 -6.40 6.53 3.75
C ASP A 218 -6.90 6.78 5.16
N GLY A 219 -7.70 7.86 5.32
CA GLY A 219 -8.27 8.25 6.58
C GLY A 219 -9.28 7.26 7.15
N ASP A 220 -9.99 6.51 6.31
CA ASP A 220 -10.93 5.49 6.78
C ASP A 220 -10.19 4.30 7.41
N LYS A 221 -9.04 3.91 6.85
CA LYS A 221 -8.17 2.89 7.45
C LYS A 221 -7.55 3.37 8.76
N LEU A 222 -7.11 4.64 8.83
CA LEU A 222 -6.66 5.22 10.10
C LEU A 222 -7.79 5.25 11.15
N GLN A 223 -9.02 5.57 10.75
CA GLN A 223 -10.18 5.55 11.63
C GLN A 223 -10.47 4.13 12.15
N GLN A 224 -10.38 3.15 11.26
CA GLN A 224 -10.55 1.75 11.67
C GLN A 224 -9.44 1.34 12.65
N TYR A 225 -8.19 1.67 12.38
CA TYR A 225 -7.07 1.39 13.29
C TYR A 225 -7.25 2.08 14.64
N TYR A 226 -7.71 3.33 14.64
CA TYR A 226 -8.04 4.06 15.86
C TYR A 226 -9.09 3.31 16.69
N ASN A 227 -10.19 2.91 16.09
CA ASN A 227 -11.26 2.21 16.79
C ASN A 227 -10.81 0.86 17.35
N ASP A 228 -10.08 0.06 16.53
CA ASP A 228 -9.75 -1.32 16.85
C ASP A 228 -8.53 -1.44 17.78
N SER A 229 -7.56 -0.53 17.65
CA SER A 229 -6.25 -0.69 18.30
C SER A 229 -5.88 0.45 19.24
N ILE A 230 -6.44 1.65 19.09
CA ILE A 230 -6.12 2.78 19.96
C ILE A 230 -7.21 2.96 21.01
N LYS A 231 -8.43 3.25 20.57
CA LYS A 231 -9.56 3.54 21.47
C LYS A 231 -9.91 2.36 22.37
N SER A 232 -9.77 1.14 21.89
CA SER A 232 -10.01 -0.09 22.66
C SER A 232 -9.10 -0.24 23.88
N ASN A 233 -7.96 0.48 23.90
CA ASN A 233 -7.02 0.48 25.02
C ASN A 233 -7.21 1.68 25.98
N PHE A 234 -8.19 2.53 25.76
CA PHE A 234 -8.52 3.61 26.70
C PHE A 234 -9.25 3.04 27.91
N HIS A 235 -8.85 3.47 29.09
CA HIS A 235 -9.46 3.13 30.36
C HIS A 235 -10.14 4.35 30.95
N ALA A 236 -11.38 4.21 31.43
CA ALA A 236 -12.11 5.34 32.00
C ALA A 236 -11.53 5.81 33.35
N ASP A 237 -11.06 4.86 34.16
CA ASP A 237 -10.49 5.13 35.46
C ASP A 237 -8.96 5.17 35.38
N ARG A 238 -8.36 6.15 36.05
CA ARG A 238 -6.90 6.24 36.20
C ARG A 238 -6.38 5.17 37.17
N VAL A 239 -5.24 4.60 36.83
CA VAL A 239 -4.44 3.77 37.73
C VAL A 239 -3.04 4.34 37.83
N ASP A 240 -2.62 4.69 39.04
CA ASP A 240 -1.26 5.20 39.28
C ASP A 240 -0.23 4.07 39.19
N GLY A 241 0.89 4.34 38.50
CA GLY A 241 1.99 3.41 38.33
C GLY A 241 2.85 3.29 39.61
N ASP A 242 3.44 2.11 39.84
CA ASP A 242 4.43 1.88 40.86
C ASP A 242 5.60 1.05 40.26
N VAL A 243 6.77 1.67 40.17
CA VAL A 243 7.94 1.05 39.56
C VAL A 243 9.17 1.13 40.49
N ILE A 244 10.01 0.12 40.42
CA ILE A 244 11.33 0.10 41.05
C ILE A 244 12.37 0.41 39.97
N VAL A 245 13.19 1.41 40.21
CA VAL A 245 14.23 1.85 39.28
C VAL A 245 15.64 1.72 39.93
N ASN A 246 16.65 1.62 39.07
CA ASN A 246 18.06 1.71 39.53
C ASN A 246 18.48 3.18 39.75
N SER A 247 19.74 3.41 40.11
CA SER A 247 20.30 4.75 40.35
C SER A 247 20.36 5.64 39.11
N VAL A 248 20.28 5.07 37.89
CA VAL A 248 20.30 5.80 36.62
C VAL A 248 18.90 5.95 36.00
N GLY A 249 17.87 5.39 36.67
CA GLY A 249 16.48 5.54 36.28
C GLY A 249 15.90 4.41 35.44
N ASP A 250 16.67 3.35 35.17
CA ASP A 250 16.16 2.19 34.43
C ASP A 250 15.18 1.41 35.30
N VAL A 251 14.06 0.97 34.70
CA VAL A 251 13.06 0.18 35.42
C VAL A 251 13.57 -1.24 35.63
N LEU A 252 13.71 -1.60 36.91
CA LEU A 252 14.08 -2.95 37.33
C LEU A 252 12.87 -3.86 37.51
N GLN A 253 11.77 -3.29 38.00
CA GLN A 253 10.52 -4.01 38.23
C GLN A 253 9.32 -3.06 38.17
N THR A 254 8.24 -3.52 37.54
CA THR A 254 6.94 -2.86 37.56
C THR A 254 6.03 -3.60 38.53
N ASN A 255 5.66 -2.94 39.63
CA ASN A 255 4.72 -3.47 40.62
C ASN A 255 3.28 -3.26 40.18
N VAL A 256 3.01 -2.06 39.65
CA VAL A 256 1.71 -1.67 39.06
C VAL A 256 1.96 -0.96 37.73
N ALA A 257 1.42 -1.49 36.66
CA ALA A 257 1.39 -0.80 35.37
C ALA A 257 0.31 0.28 35.44
N GLY A 258 0.73 1.56 35.52
CA GLY A 258 -0.19 2.68 35.52
C GLY A 258 -0.76 2.98 34.12
N HIS A 259 -1.93 3.62 34.10
CA HIS A 259 -2.53 4.18 32.89
C HIS A 259 -3.38 5.40 33.21
N ASP A 260 -3.49 6.28 32.24
CA ASP A 260 -4.36 7.46 32.35
C ASP A 260 -5.83 7.06 32.32
N GLY A 261 -6.68 7.84 33.01
CA GLY A 261 -8.13 7.79 32.86
C GLY A 261 -8.55 8.61 31.65
N ILE A 262 -9.08 7.96 30.61
CA ILE A 262 -9.45 8.60 29.36
C ILE A 262 -10.91 8.26 29.05
N THR A 263 -11.73 9.33 28.89
CA THR A 263 -13.11 9.20 28.40
C THR A 263 -13.31 10.11 27.21
N VAL A 264 -13.69 9.53 26.08
CA VAL A 264 -13.96 10.25 24.83
C VAL A 264 -15.43 10.64 24.79
N THR A 265 -15.72 11.89 24.45
CA THR A 265 -17.09 12.36 24.24
C THR A 265 -17.71 11.69 23.01
N ASP A 266 -18.89 11.15 23.13
CA ASP A 266 -19.58 10.44 22.06
C ASP A 266 -19.62 11.26 20.76
N GLY A 267 -19.17 10.63 19.67
CA GLY A 267 -19.17 11.21 18.34
C GLY A 267 -18.04 12.20 18.04
N SER A 268 -17.22 12.59 19.04
CA SER A 268 -16.14 13.57 18.83
C SER A 268 -14.94 13.01 18.08
N ASP A 269 -14.83 11.70 17.98
CA ASP A 269 -13.71 10.96 17.40
C ASP A 269 -14.06 10.26 16.08
N THR A 270 -15.23 10.58 15.50
CA THR A 270 -15.70 9.93 14.26
C THR A 270 -14.87 10.28 13.03
N ASN A 271 -14.12 11.38 13.05
CA ASN A 271 -13.32 11.86 11.94
C ASN A 271 -11.80 11.89 12.26
N VAL A 272 -11.38 11.32 13.38
CA VAL A 272 -9.98 11.43 13.82
C VAL A 272 -9.01 10.82 12.81
N GLY A 273 -9.41 9.75 12.11
CA GLY A 273 -8.60 9.13 11.06
C GLY A 273 -8.42 10.02 9.83
N ARG A 274 -9.50 10.68 9.38
CA ARG A 274 -9.43 11.65 8.27
C ARG A 274 -8.58 12.85 8.66
N ASP A 275 -8.81 13.40 9.85
CA ASP A 275 -8.08 14.55 10.33
C ASP A 275 -6.58 14.23 10.50
N ALA A 276 -6.25 12.98 10.89
CA ALA A 276 -4.87 12.49 10.94
C ALA A 276 -4.25 12.33 9.54
N ALA A 277 -5.00 11.81 8.56
CA ALA A 277 -4.53 11.73 7.17
C ALA A 277 -4.19 13.11 6.62
N GLU A 278 -5.04 14.11 6.89
CA GLU A 278 -4.76 15.50 6.53
C GLU A 278 -3.55 16.08 7.29
N ALA A 279 -3.41 15.75 8.58
CA ALA A 279 -2.29 16.19 9.39
C ALA A 279 -0.96 15.67 8.85
N PHE A 280 -0.88 14.39 8.48
CA PHE A 280 0.30 13.81 7.82
C PHE A 280 0.63 14.53 6.51
N ALA A 281 -0.36 14.76 5.65
CA ALA A 281 -0.15 15.44 4.37
C ALA A 281 0.29 16.89 4.51
N LYS A 282 -0.18 17.60 5.55
CA LYS A 282 0.12 19.01 5.82
C LYS A 282 1.33 19.22 6.74
N GLY A 283 1.88 18.14 7.35
CA GLY A 283 2.98 18.19 8.31
C GLY A 283 2.56 18.72 9.69
N SER A 284 1.28 18.58 10.06
CA SER A 284 0.80 18.90 11.41
C SER A 284 1.17 17.75 12.37
N ASP A 285 1.40 18.09 13.64
CA ASP A 285 1.89 17.15 14.64
C ASP A 285 0.78 16.52 15.50
N SER A 286 -0.44 16.99 15.39
CA SER A 286 -1.53 16.51 16.24
C SER A 286 -2.92 16.73 15.65
N VAL A 287 -3.86 15.90 16.12
CA VAL A 287 -5.30 16.03 15.97
C VAL A 287 -5.96 16.05 17.33
N SER A 288 -7.12 16.68 17.47
CA SER A 288 -7.82 16.84 18.75
C SER A 288 -9.16 16.15 18.73
N ILE A 289 -9.48 15.47 19.84
CA ILE A 289 -10.79 14.92 20.13
C ILE A 289 -11.33 15.53 21.44
N GLN A 290 -12.64 15.46 21.64
CA GLN A 290 -13.25 15.95 22.87
C GLN A 290 -13.35 14.80 23.89
N GLY A 291 -13.12 15.13 25.17
CA GLY A 291 -13.18 14.14 26.25
C GLY A 291 -12.54 14.66 27.52
N THR A 292 -12.27 13.74 28.42
CA THR A 292 -11.52 14.00 29.67
C THR A 292 -10.28 13.11 29.72
N CYS A 293 -9.19 13.67 30.19
CA CYS A 293 -7.94 12.95 30.48
C CYS A 293 -7.58 13.25 31.94
N ASP A 294 -7.45 12.19 32.76
CA ASP A 294 -6.92 12.22 34.12
C ASP A 294 -5.56 11.49 34.11
N PRO A 295 -4.44 12.24 34.01
CA PRO A 295 -3.12 11.65 33.89
C PRO A 295 -2.74 10.84 35.14
N GLN A 296 -2.12 9.68 34.92
CA GLN A 296 -1.57 8.86 35.98
C GLN A 296 -0.41 9.56 36.69
N ASN A 297 -0.20 9.22 37.98
CA ASN A 297 1.03 9.51 38.70
C ASN A 297 1.88 8.24 38.77
N GLU A 298 3.15 8.33 38.44
CA GLU A 298 4.07 7.20 38.57
C GLU A 298 4.91 7.35 39.83
N LYS A 299 4.74 6.44 40.78
CA LYS A 299 5.58 6.32 41.95
C LYS A 299 6.84 5.56 41.59
N LYS A 300 8.01 6.24 41.73
CA LYS A 300 9.32 5.63 41.48
C LYS A 300 10.01 5.34 42.82
N THR A 301 10.38 4.09 43.01
CA THR A 301 11.18 3.65 44.15
C THR A 301 12.59 3.30 43.65
N THR A 302 13.58 4.12 43.98
CA THR A 302 14.98 3.87 43.59
C THR A 302 15.60 2.84 44.52
N ARG A 303 16.14 1.74 43.99
CA ARG A 303 16.89 0.72 44.74
C ARG A 303 18.31 0.59 44.20
N THR A 304 19.27 0.59 45.12
CA THR A 304 20.69 0.44 44.82
C THR A 304 21.32 -0.48 45.84
N VAL A 305 22.27 -1.29 45.39
CA VAL A 305 23.11 -2.10 46.27
C VAL A 305 24.54 -1.61 46.13
N VAL A 306 25.14 -1.27 47.25
CA VAL A 306 26.56 -0.87 47.34
C VAL A 306 27.31 -1.96 48.02
N VAL A 307 28.36 -2.46 47.39
CA VAL A 307 29.27 -3.47 47.92
C VAL A 307 30.58 -2.77 48.28
N SER A 308 30.97 -2.81 49.55
CA SER A 308 32.25 -2.29 50.02
C SER A 308 33.18 -3.45 50.39
N LEU A 309 34.24 -3.63 49.61
CA LEU A 309 35.20 -4.67 49.80
C LEU A 309 36.10 -4.38 51.04
N SER A 310 36.41 -3.09 51.28
CA SER A 310 37.27 -2.68 52.45
C SER A 310 36.55 -2.81 53.76
N SER A 311 35.23 -2.56 53.82
CA SER A 311 34.46 -2.72 55.08
C SER A 311 33.71 -4.07 55.12
N HIS A 312 33.84 -4.91 54.11
CA HIS A 312 33.17 -6.22 54.01
C HIS A 312 31.64 -6.10 54.23
N THR A 313 31.05 -5.10 53.60
CA THR A 313 29.61 -4.83 53.73
C THR A 313 28.90 -4.75 52.41
N VAL A 314 27.66 -5.21 52.41
CA VAL A 314 26.67 -4.97 51.34
C VAL A 314 25.58 -4.08 51.95
N THR A 315 25.41 -2.90 51.38
CA THR A 315 24.41 -1.93 51.83
C THR A 315 23.26 -1.86 50.78
N ALA A 316 22.05 -2.19 51.18
CA ALA A 316 20.85 -1.97 50.41
C ALA A 316 20.28 -0.57 50.69
N ILE A 317 20.06 0.20 49.63
CA ILE A 317 19.60 1.58 49.70
C ILE A 317 18.29 1.69 48.96
N GLU A 318 17.28 2.32 49.54
CA GLU A 318 16.00 2.63 48.94
C GLU A 318 15.71 4.12 49.06
N ASN A 319 15.46 4.79 47.95
CA ASN A 319 15.22 6.25 47.86
C ASN A 319 16.31 7.06 48.59
N GLY A 320 17.58 6.64 48.48
CA GLY A 320 18.73 7.28 49.14
C GLY A 320 18.88 6.95 50.63
N GLN A 321 17.98 6.18 51.22
CA GLN A 321 18.05 5.76 52.61
C GLN A 321 18.57 4.33 52.71
N THR A 322 19.50 4.08 53.66
CA THR A 322 20.01 2.74 53.98
C THR A 322 18.90 1.91 54.60
N VAL A 323 18.44 0.86 53.92
CA VAL A 323 17.42 -0.07 54.42
C VAL A 323 18.06 -1.22 55.20
N ARG A 324 19.22 -1.68 54.75
CA ARG A 324 19.88 -2.82 55.35
C ARG A 324 21.39 -2.79 55.09
N VAL A 325 22.17 -3.13 56.10
CA VAL A 325 23.59 -3.42 55.98
C VAL A 325 23.83 -4.88 56.33
N MET A 326 24.52 -5.58 55.49
CA MET A 326 24.87 -6.99 55.68
C MET A 326 26.38 -7.15 55.62
N HIS A 327 26.92 -8.02 56.45
CA HIS A 327 28.33 -8.41 56.35
C HIS A 327 28.50 -9.44 55.24
N MET A 328 29.61 -9.34 54.54
CA MET A 328 29.97 -10.27 53.46
C MET A 328 31.41 -10.73 53.62
N SER A 329 31.77 -11.79 52.95
CA SER A 329 33.15 -12.18 52.73
C SER A 329 33.61 -11.76 51.35
N ALA A 330 34.72 -11.07 51.22
CA ALA A 330 35.41 -10.85 49.97
C ALA A 330 36.21 -12.08 49.56
N GLY A 331 36.63 -12.16 48.30
CA GLY A 331 37.48 -13.22 47.80
C GLY A 331 38.84 -13.27 48.64
N GLN A 332 39.39 -14.43 48.77
CA GLN A 332 40.61 -14.65 49.53
C GLN A 332 41.80 -13.87 48.95
N GLY A 333 41.80 -13.51 47.71
CA GLY A 333 42.82 -12.70 47.02
C GLY A 333 42.68 -11.18 47.17
N ASN A 334 41.72 -10.68 47.98
CA ASN A 334 41.55 -9.24 48.23
C ASN A 334 42.47 -8.81 49.44
N ASP A 335 43.04 -7.60 49.28
CA ASP A 335 43.73 -6.95 50.39
C ASP A 335 42.75 -6.62 51.52
N TYR A 336 43.08 -6.98 52.74
CA TYR A 336 42.19 -6.88 53.89
C TYR A 336 41.85 -5.43 54.28
N GLN A 337 42.72 -4.47 53.99
CA GLN A 337 42.51 -3.07 54.36
C GLN A 337 41.89 -2.26 53.22
N THR A 338 42.30 -2.52 52.02
CA THR A 338 41.89 -1.72 50.87
C THR A 338 40.79 -2.36 50.02
N GLY A 339 40.58 -3.68 50.19
CA GLY A 339 39.64 -4.45 49.33
C GLY A 339 40.13 -4.69 47.90
N GLN A 340 41.30 -4.21 47.52
CA GLN A 340 41.89 -4.36 46.18
C GLN A 340 42.36 -5.78 45.93
N CYS A 341 42.39 -6.20 44.68
CA CYS A 341 42.98 -7.47 44.28
C CYS A 341 44.51 -7.47 44.57
N GLN A 342 44.98 -8.50 45.21
CA GLN A 342 46.42 -8.69 45.38
C GLN A 342 47.09 -9.16 44.08
N PRO A 343 48.42 -8.97 43.92
CA PRO A 343 49.13 -9.33 42.70
C PRO A 343 48.99 -10.80 42.29
N SER A 344 48.72 -11.70 43.25
CA SER A 344 48.50 -13.13 42.98
C SER A 344 47.22 -13.44 42.26
N GLY A 345 46.23 -12.52 42.27
CA GLY A 345 45.03 -12.55 41.44
C GLY A 345 44.02 -13.67 41.66
N ASP A 346 44.37 -14.76 42.22
CA ASP A 346 43.54 -15.92 42.44
C ASP A 346 42.48 -15.67 43.53
N LEU A 347 41.23 -16.05 43.22
CA LEU A 347 40.08 -15.91 44.15
C LEU A 347 39.80 -14.45 44.59
N CYS A 348 40.12 -13.47 43.76
CA CYS A 348 39.84 -12.07 44.03
C CYS A 348 38.40 -11.70 43.61
N THR A 349 37.73 -10.85 44.40
CA THR A 349 36.49 -10.17 43.99
C THR A 349 36.89 -8.80 43.45
N PRO A 350 36.79 -8.57 42.13
CA PRO A 350 37.20 -7.31 41.54
C PRO A 350 36.27 -6.16 42.00
N PRO A 351 36.82 -4.95 42.27
CA PRO A 351 35.97 -3.77 42.45
C PRO A 351 35.35 -3.33 41.12
N TYR A 352 34.15 -2.85 41.18
CA TYR A 352 33.46 -2.22 40.04
C TYR A 352 33.70 -0.72 40.09
#